data_760465e43632bc54c6251ed0cc884d95
#
_entry.id   760465e43632bc54c6251ed0cc884d95
#
_cell.length_a   1.000
_cell.length_b   1.000
_cell.length_c   1.000
_cell.angle_alpha   90.00
_cell.angle_beta   90.00
_cell.angle_gamma   90.00
#
_symmetry.space_group_name_H-M   'P 1'
#
loop_
_entity.id
_entity.type
_entity.pdbx_description
1 polymer ?
#
loop_
_entity_poly.entity_id
_entity_poly.type
_entity_poly.pdbx_seq_one_letter_code
_entity_poly.pdbx_strand_id
1 'polypeptide(L)'
;MASLIVLSIGTTHPWNVAGVGRDLVVGTEYGARVFTAVAAVSAQDGRGVTALHPVPADVLGAELAALPWDSAGAVRIGALPTLAAVRAVAESLRSRPSLPAVVDPVFASSRGGELSDSAARYGARDELAGLRSVVLTPNLDEAAFLLGTSAIERDGIGEAAAALRERGASAVLLKGGHLAGEPADALATAAGVEIFSEPRIAGSMHGTGCTLAMALACELGAGRPIAHAVRAARAYVRAQLARH
;
A
#
# COMPACT_ATOMS: atom_id res chain seq x y z
N MET A 1 -6.93 21.73 -16.76
CA MET A 1 -7.39 20.47 -16.15
C MET A 1 -7.21 20.59 -14.64
N ALA A 2 -8.16 20.12 -13.83
CA ALA A 2 -7.97 20.09 -12.37
C ALA A 2 -6.75 19.21 -12.04
N SER A 3 -5.94 19.65 -11.08
CA SER A 3 -4.78 18.87 -10.61
C SER A 3 -5.26 17.60 -9.93
N LEU A 4 -4.65 16.45 -10.22
CA LEU A 4 -4.91 15.21 -9.51
C LEU A 4 -4.64 15.40 -8.02
N ILE A 5 -5.57 14.98 -7.17
CA ILE A 5 -5.42 14.98 -5.71
C ILE A 5 -5.37 13.53 -5.24
N VAL A 6 -4.32 13.16 -4.50
CA VAL A 6 -4.19 11.85 -3.85
C VAL A 6 -3.97 12.07 -2.35
N LEU A 7 -4.69 11.30 -1.54
CA LEU A 7 -4.49 11.29 -0.10
C LEU A 7 -3.48 10.22 0.27
N SER A 8 -2.59 10.49 1.22
CA SER A 8 -1.64 9.52 1.76
C SER A 8 -1.82 9.42 3.27
N ILE A 9 -2.06 8.21 3.77
CA ILE A 9 -2.26 7.92 5.19
C ILE A 9 -1.24 6.87 5.60
N GLY A 10 -0.42 7.15 6.61
CA GLY A 10 0.59 6.19 7.05
C GLY A 10 1.63 6.77 8.00
N THR A 11 2.75 6.10 8.13
CA THR A 11 3.85 6.52 9.00
C THR A 11 4.78 7.51 8.29
N THR A 12 5.43 8.37 9.09
CA THR A 12 6.51 9.24 8.63
C THR A 12 7.81 8.94 9.37
N HIS A 13 8.96 9.25 8.74
CA HIS A 13 10.29 9.10 9.34
C HIS A 13 11.29 10.08 8.70
N PRO A 14 12.45 10.37 9.37
CA PRO A 14 13.38 11.44 8.96
C PRO A 14 13.96 11.33 7.55
N TRP A 15 14.17 10.11 7.04
CA TRP A 15 14.83 9.89 5.74
C TRP A 15 13.88 9.99 4.55
N ASN A 16 12.56 9.93 4.76
CA ASN A 16 11.54 10.02 3.69
C ASN A 16 11.74 9.04 2.52
N VAL A 17 12.40 7.91 2.76
CA VAL A 17 12.63 6.86 1.74
C VAL A 17 11.47 5.85 1.66
N ALA A 18 10.54 5.91 2.60
CA ALA A 18 9.32 5.11 2.67
C ALA A 18 8.19 5.93 3.33
N GLY A 19 6.99 5.36 3.50
CA GLY A 19 5.85 5.98 4.15
C GLY A 19 5.41 7.27 3.48
N VAL A 20 4.79 8.16 4.25
CA VAL A 20 4.22 9.44 3.77
C VAL A 20 5.25 10.31 3.04
N GLY A 21 6.50 10.36 3.53
CA GLY A 21 7.55 11.14 2.87
C GLY A 21 7.86 10.63 1.45
N ARG A 22 7.91 9.31 1.25
CA ARG A 22 8.08 8.73 -0.09
C ARG A 22 6.86 8.97 -0.97
N ASP A 23 5.67 8.92 -0.40
CA ASP A 23 4.43 9.18 -1.13
C ASP A 23 4.37 10.62 -1.66
N LEU A 24 4.85 11.61 -0.88
CA LEU A 24 4.98 13.00 -1.34
C LEU A 24 5.89 13.12 -2.56
N VAL A 25 7.05 12.45 -2.55
CA VAL A 25 7.99 12.45 -3.69
C VAL A 25 7.34 11.83 -4.93
N VAL A 26 6.79 10.61 -4.80
CA VAL A 26 6.18 9.91 -5.94
C VAL A 26 4.98 10.68 -6.49
N GLY A 27 4.10 11.17 -5.62
CA GLY A 27 2.93 11.94 -6.05
C GLY A 27 3.32 13.21 -6.79
N THR A 28 4.37 13.90 -6.35
CA THR A 28 4.91 15.09 -7.04
C THR A 28 5.45 14.73 -8.43
N GLU A 29 6.16 13.61 -8.58
CA GLU A 29 6.64 13.13 -9.88
C GLU A 29 5.48 12.77 -10.84
N TYR A 30 4.33 12.36 -10.29
CA TYR A 30 3.08 12.16 -11.05
C TYR A 30 2.29 13.45 -11.30
N GLY A 31 2.77 14.62 -10.85
CA GLY A 31 2.05 15.89 -10.95
C GLY A 31 0.80 15.97 -10.06
N ALA A 32 0.68 15.10 -9.06
CA ALA A 32 -0.41 15.12 -8.12
C ALA A 32 -0.14 16.07 -6.93
N ARG A 33 -1.20 16.66 -6.40
CA ARG A 33 -1.18 17.27 -5.05
C ARG A 33 -1.46 16.19 -4.03
N VAL A 34 -0.53 15.99 -3.11
CA VAL A 34 -0.66 14.97 -2.06
C VAL A 34 -1.02 15.65 -0.75
N PHE A 35 -2.11 15.19 -0.13
CA PHE A 35 -2.50 15.58 1.23
C PHE A 35 -2.28 14.38 2.15
N THR A 36 -1.83 14.62 3.37
CA THR A 36 -1.33 13.54 4.24
C THR A 36 -2.01 13.55 5.59
N ALA A 37 -2.23 12.33 6.15
CA ALA A 37 -2.52 12.11 7.55
C ALA A 37 -1.47 11.14 8.12
N VAL A 38 -0.89 11.47 9.26
CA VAL A 38 0.21 10.74 9.87
C VAL A 38 -0.30 9.81 10.97
N ALA A 39 -0.22 8.49 10.74
CA ALA A 39 -0.66 7.49 11.71
C ALA A 39 0.40 7.21 12.80
N ALA A 40 1.69 7.40 12.50
CA ALA A 40 2.78 7.34 13.47
C ALA A 40 4.02 8.08 12.98
N VAL A 41 4.85 8.49 13.94
CA VAL A 41 6.22 8.95 13.70
C VAL A 41 7.18 7.81 14.06
N SER A 42 8.09 7.45 13.16
CA SER A 42 9.11 6.43 13.42
C SER A 42 10.52 6.99 13.35
N ALA A 43 11.39 6.54 14.24
CA ALA A 43 12.83 6.69 14.11
C ALA A 43 13.33 5.53 13.26
N GLN A 44 13.56 5.80 11.98
CA GLN A 44 13.96 4.79 11.00
C GLN A 44 15.10 5.34 10.15
N ASP A 45 16.11 4.50 9.96
CA ASP A 45 17.26 4.74 9.08
C ASP A 45 17.49 3.55 8.13
N GLY A 46 18.66 3.52 7.47
CA GLY A 46 19.03 2.42 6.56
C GLY A 46 19.22 1.06 7.23
N ARG A 47 19.19 0.96 8.57
CA ARG A 47 19.36 -0.27 9.36
C ARG A 47 18.04 -0.83 9.89
N GLY A 48 16.99 -0.02 9.98
CA GLY A 48 15.67 -0.44 10.45
C GLY A 48 14.97 0.59 11.32
N VAL A 49 13.87 0.16 11.96
CA VAL A 49 13.07 0.97 12.88
C VAL A 49 13.60 0.79 14.30
N THR A 50 14.01 1.88 14.94
CA THR A 50 14.50 1.89 16.33
C THR A 50 13.46 2.39 17.34
N ALA A 51 12.48 3.18 16.88
CA ALA A 51 11.36 3.63 17.70
C ALA A 51 10.13 3.91 16.80
N LEU A 52 8.95 3.66 17.33
CA LEU A 52 7.67 3.97 16.71
C LEU A 52 6.76 4.63 17.74
N HIS A 53 6.23 5.81 17.41
CA HIS A 53 5.27 6.50 18.25
C HIS A 53 3.96 6.69 17.47
N PRO A 54 2.91 5.92 17.78
CA PRO A 54 1.60 6.11 17.20
C PRO A 54 1.05 7.51 17.51
N VAL A 55 0.43 8.14 16.52
CA VAL A 55 -0.34 9.36 16.74
C VAL A 55 -1.60 9.01 17.54
N PRO A 56 -1.99 9.79 18.55
CA PRO A 56 -3.22 9.56 19.31
C PRO A 56 -4.45 9.48 18.39
N ALA A 57 -5.38 8.58 18.71
CA ALA A 57 -6.50 8.26 17.83
C ALA A 57 -7.42 9.46 17.55
N ASP A 58 -7.59 10.35 18.53
CA ASP A 58 -8.36 11.60 18.40
C ASP A 58 -7.65 12.58 17.44
N VAL A 59 -6.32 12.68 17.50
CA VAL A 59 -5.52 13.52 16.60
C VAL A 59 -5.58 12.97 15.18
N LEU A 60 -5.38 11.65 15.00
CA LEU A 60 -5.51 11.03 13.67
C LEU A 60 -6.93 11.20 13.11
N GLY A 61 -7.95 11.06 13.96
CA GLY A 61 -9.34 11.32 13.57
C GLY A 61 -9.57 12.77 13.09
N ALA A 62 -8.96 13.74 13.75
CA ALA A 62 -9.02 15.15 13.34
C ALA A 62 -8.27 15.39 12.03
N GLU A 63 -7.07 14.77 11.83
CA GLU A 63 -6.35 14.84 10.56
C GLU A 63 -7.16 14.23 9.41
N LEU A 64 -7.77 13.04 9.61
CA LEU A 64 -8.62 12.40 8.62
C LEU A 64 -9.83 13.27 8.26
N ALA A 65 -10.45 13.93 9.25
CA ALA A 65 -11.58 14.85 9.01
C ALA A 65 -11.17 16.10 8.21
N ALA A 66 -9.93 16.54 8.33
CA ALA A 66 -9.40 17.71 7.61
C ALA A 66 -8.96 17.43 6.17
N LEU A 67 -8.86 16.14 5.76
CA LEU A 67 -8.48 15.79 4.39
C LEU A 67 -9.56 16.19 3.37
N PRO A 68 -9.17 16.64 2.16
CA PRO A 68 -10.11 17.03 1.09
C PRO A 68 -10.68 15.81 0.34
N TRP A 69 -11.40 14.93 1.04
CA TRP A 69 -11.93 13.67 0.52
C TRP A 69 -12.78 13.83 -0.75
N ASP A 70 -13.62 14.87 -0.81
CA ASP A 70 -14.54 15.08 -1.93
C ASP A 70 -13.84 15.48 -3.23
N SER A 71 -12.60 15.94 -3.12
CA SER A 71 -11.76 16.33 -4.27
C SER A 71 -10.71 15.27 -4.61
N ALA A 72 -10.58 14.22 -3.81
CA ALA A 72 -9.59 13.19 -3.99
C ALA A 72 -9.95 12.24 -5.13
N GLY A 73 -8.99 11.95 -6.00
CA GLY A 73 -9.11 10.91 -7.03
C GLY A 73 -8.81 9.52 -6.49
N ALA A 74 -7.94 9.41 -5.48
CA ALA A 74 -7.60 8.15 -4.81
C ALA A 74 -7.02 8.42 -3.43
N VAL A 75 -6.94 7.37 -2.61
CA VAL A 75 -6.20 7.36 -1.35
C VAL A 75 -5.21 6.21 -1.31
N ARG A 76 -3.99 6.47 -0.83
CA ARG A 76 -2.97 5.47 -0.51
C ARG A 76 -2.89 5.30 1.01
N ILE A 77 -2.91 4.06 1.48
CA ILE A 77 -2.83 3.72 2.90
C ILE A 77 -1.62 2.80 3.10
N GLY A 78 -0.71 3.21 3.98
CA GLY A 78 0.45 2.44 4.39
C GLY A 78 0.30 1.80 5.77
N ALA A 79 1.43 1.73 6.51
CA ALA A 79 1.44 1.16 7.85
C ALA A 79 0.50 1.92 8.79
N LEU A 80 -0.35 1.17 9.49
CA LEU A 80 -1.24 1.64 10.54
C LEU A 80 -0.83 0.95 11.84
N PRO A 81 -0.34 1.69 12.85
CA PRO A 81 0.34 1.07 13.99
C PRO A 81 -0.59 0.40 14.99
N THR A 82 -1.84 0.87 15.11
CA THR A 82 -2.80 0.44 16.13
C THR A 82 -4.15 0.07 15.53
N LEU A 83 -4.91 -0.75 16.24
CA LEU A 83 -6.29 -1.09 15.85
C LEU A 83 -7.18 0.16 15.74
N ALA A 84 -6.98 1.16 16.60
CA ALA A 84 -7.73 2.42 16.54
C ALA A 84 -7.47 3.16 15.22
N ALA A 85 -6.21 3.22 14.77
CA ALA A 85 -5.86 3.80 13.47
C ALA A 85 -6.50 3.03 12.30
N VAL A 86 -6.47 1.69 12.34
CA VAL A 86 -7.13 0.85 11.33
C VAL A 86 -8.63 1.14 11.26
N ARG A 87 -9.31 1.20 12.39
CA ARG A 87 -10.75 1.47 12.45
C ARG A 87 -11.13 2.85 11.94
N ALA A 88 -10.38 3.88 12.33
CA ALA A 88 -10.62 5.24 11.85
C ALA A 88 -10.50 5.36 10.33
N VAL A 89 -9.47 4.71 9.75
CA VAL A 89 -9.27 4.67 8.30
C VAL A 89 -10.35 3.83 7.62
N ALA A 90 -10.69 2.66 8.14
CA ALA A 90 -11.72 1.79 7.57
C ALA A 90 -13.10 2.48 7.56
N GLU A 91 -13.46 3.21 8.61
CA GLU A 91 -14.69 4.00 8.68
C GLU A 91 -14.71 5.11 7.63
N SER A 92 -13.59 5.83 7.46
CA SER A 92 -13.43 6.85 6.43
C SER A 92 -13.62 6.30 5.01
N LEU A 93 -13.16 5.06 4.76
CA LEU A 93 -13.35 4.38 3.47
C LEU A 93 -14.77 3.84 3.27
N ARG A 94 -15.39 3.27 4.32
CA ARG A 94 -16.78 2.78 4.24
C ARG A 94 -17.76 3.88 3.85
N SER A 95 -17.52 5.11 4.28
CA SER A 95 -18.34 6.26 3.90
C SER A 95 -18.08 6.74 2.46
N ARG A 96 -17.07 6.18 1.76
CA ARG A 96 -16.65 6.59 0.40
C ARG A 96 -16.38 5.37 -0.49
N PRO A 97 -17.37 4.51 -0.75
CA PRO A 97 -17.16 3.22 -1.44
C PRO A 97 -16.73 3.35 -2.90
N SER A 98 -16.87 4.51 -3.51
CA SER A 98 -16.45 4.79 -4.90
C SER A 98 -15.03 5.35 -5.02
N LEU A 99 -14.41 5.81 -3.90
CA LEU A 99 -13.06 6.34 -3.92
C LEU A 99 -12.05 5.18 -3.95
N PRO A 100 -11.21 5.02 -5.00
CA PRO A 100 -10.19 4.00 -5.02
C PRO A 100 -9.20 4.14 -3.85
N ALA A 101 -9.00 3.05 -3.10
CA ALA A 101 -8.10 3.01 -1.96
C ALA A 101 -7.02 1.95 -2.17
N VAL A 102 -5.78 2.37 -2.38
CA VAL A 102 -4.63 1.44 -2.45
C VAL A 102 -4.11 1.20 -1.04
N VAL A 103 -4.31 -0.01 -0.54
CA VAL A 103 -3.86 -0.43 0.79
C VAL A 103 -2.63 -1.30 0.66
N ASP A 104 -1.50 -0.79 1.12
CA ASP A 104 -0.25 -1.52 1.30
C ASP A 104 -0.17 -1.95 2.77
N PRO A 105 -0.48 -3.21 3.11
CA PRO A 105 -0.67 -3.65 4.49
C PRO A 105 0.68 -3.90 5.17
N VAL A 106 1.47 -2.84 5.31
CA VAL A 106 2.83 -2.90 5.84
C VAL A 106 2.79 -3.20 7.34
N PHE A 107 3.21 -4.40 7.74
CA PHE A 107 3.30 -4.79 9.14
C PHE A 107 4.68 -4.57 9.74
N ALA A 108 5.73 -4.66 8.92
CA ALA A 108 7.11 -4.46 9.31
C ALA A 108 7.89 -3.71 8.23
N SER A 109 8.96 -3.05 8.63
CA SER A 109 9.90 -2.42 7.71
C SER A 109 10.71 -3.49 6.96
N SER A 110 10.99 -3.29 5.68
CA SER A 110 11.86 -4.17 4.88
C SER A 110 13.30 -4.27 5.41
N ARG A 111 13.70 -3.38 6.29
CA ARG A 111 15.00 -3.40 6.98
C ARG A 111 14.92 -3.90 8.42
N GLY A 112 13.75 -4.38 8.85
CA GLY A 112 13.48 -4.86 10.20
C GLY A 112 12.81 -3.81 11.10
N GLY A 113 12.12 -4.31 12.10
CA GLY A 113 11.30 -3.55 13.05
C GLY A 113 9.82 -3.50 12.70
N GLU A 114 8.99 -3.68 13.70
CA GLU A 114 7.54 -3.71 13.57
C GLU A 114 6.98 -2.30 13.39
N LEU A 115 5.98 -2.18 12.52
CA LEU A 115 5.25 -0.93 12.23
C LEU A 115 3.78 -1.03 12.61
N SER A 116 3.30 -2.21 12.99
CA SER A 116 1.93 -2.47 13.42
C SER A 116 1.92 -3.50 14.54
N ASP A 117 1.15 -3.26 15.59
CA ASP A 117 0.92 -4.26 16.63
C ASP A 117 0.01 -5.40 16.13
N SER A 118 -0.10 -6.48 16.92
CA SER A 118 -0.90 -7.66 16.54
C SER A 118 -2.37 -7.30 16.33
N ALA A 119 -2.94 -6.42 17.16
CA ALA A 119 -4.34 -6.02 17.06
C ALA A 119 -4.60 -5.22 15.77
N ALA A 120 -3.64 -4.36 15.36
CA ALA A 120 -3.72 -3.64 14.09
C ALA A 120 -3.65 -4.58 12.89
N ARG A 121 -2.79 -5.59 12.92
CA ARG A 121 -2.67 -6.59 11.84
C ARG A 121 -3.98 -7.37 11.65
N TYR A 122 -4.56 -7.84 12.75
CA TYR A 122 -5.88 -8.50 12.70
C TYR A 122 -6.98 -7.54 12.25
N GLY A 123 -6.98 -6.30 12.75
CA GLY A 123 -7.92 -5.27 12.29
C GLY A 123 -7.78 -4.98 10.79
N ALA A 124 -6.56 -4.89 10.27
CA ALA A 124 -6.33 -4.70 8.83
C ALA A 124 -6.91 -5.87 8.01
N ARG A 125 -6.75 -7.12 8.48
CA ARG A 125 -7.34 -8.30 7.87
C ARG A 125 -8.87 -8.27 7.89
N ASP A 126 -9.46 -7.96 9.03
CA ASP A 126 -10.89 -8.18 9.28
C ASP A 126 -11.75 -6.96 8.92
N GLU A 127 -11.20 -5.75 8.99
CA GLU A 127 -11.96 -4.51 8.83
C GLU A 127 -11.57 -3.68 7.60
N LEU A 128 -10.37 -3.86 7.04
CA LEU A 128 -9.85 -3.00 5.97
C LEU A 128 -9.66 -3.74 4.64
N ALA A 129 -9.01 -4.90 4.66
CA ALA A 129 -8.57 -5.60 3.45
C ALA A 129 -9.72 -6.04 2.53
N GLY A 130 -10.92 -6.30 3.08
CA GLY A 130 -12.11 -6.74 2.35
C GLY A 130 -13.05 -5.63 1.90
N LEU A 131 -12.69 -4.36 2.02
CA LEU A 131 -13.54 -3.27 1.58
C LEU A 131 -13.57 -3.16 0.05
N ARG A 132 -14.76 -2.93 -0.53
CA ARG A 132 -14.98 -2.89 -1.99
C ARG A 132 -14.22 -1.79 -2.73
N SER A 133 -13.83 -0.71 -2.06
CA SER A 133 -13.00 0.36 -2.63
C SER A 133 -11.51 0.01 -2.63
N VAL A 134 -11.10 -1.07 -1.94
CA VAL A 134 -9.70 -1.40 -1.70
C VAL A 134 -9.08 -2.16 -2.87
N VAL A 135 -7.95 -1.67 -3.33
CA VAL A 135 -6.94 -2.40 -4.09
C VAL A 135 -5.82 -2.75 -3.12
N LEU A 136 -5.71 -4.02 -2.78
CA LEU A 136 -4.73 -4.51 -1.80
C LEU A 136 -3.40 -4.82 -2.46
N THR A 137 -2.27 -4.42 -1.86
CA THR A 137 -0.93 -4.64 -2.42
C THR A 137 0.01 -5.37 -1.45
N PRO A 138 -0.32 -6.58 -0.96
CA PRO A 138 0.50 -7.29 0.00
C PRO A 138 1.76 -7.88 -0.64
N ASN A 139 2.83 -8.05 0.15
CA ASN A 139 3.89 -9.00 -0.14
C ASN A 139 3.47 -10.43 0.26
N LEU A 140 4.35 -11.42 0.07
CA LEU A 140 4.05 -12.82 0.37
C LEU A 140 3.75 -13.07 1.85
N ASP A 141 4.54 -12.47 2.76
CA ASP A 141 4.37 -12.64 4.20
C ASP A 141 3.08 -11.96 4.69
N GLU A 142 2.80 -10.76 4.19
CA GLU A 142 1.57 -10.03 4.46
C GLU A 142 0.34 -10.78 3.95
N ALA A 143 0.43 -11.35 2.74
CA ALA A 143 -0.64 -12.15 2.15
C ALA A 143 -0.87 -13.46 2.92
N ALA A 144 0.19 -14.15 3.32
CA ALA A 144 0.10 -15.35 4.15
C ALA A 144 -0.60 -15.05 5.48
N PHE A 145 -0.21 -13.97 6.16
CA PHE A 145 -0.89 -13.53 7.37
C PHE A 145 -2.38 -13.22 7.14
N LEU A 146 -2.68 -12.45 6.09
CA LEU A 146 -4.05 -12.09 5.75
C LEU A 146 -4.91 -13.33 5.43
N LEU A 147 -4.35 -14.34 4.79
CA LEU A 147 -5.04 -15.60 4.49
C LEU A 147 -5.12 -16.54 5.70
N GLY A 148 -4.22 -16.41 6.67
CA GLY A 148 -4.07 -17.34 7.80
C GLY A 148 -3.31 -18.60 7.40
N THR A 149 -2.38 -18.52 6.46
CA THR A 149 -1.50 -19.59 6.01
C THR A 149 -0.07 -19.37 6.49
N SER A 150 0.77 -20.42 6.48
CA SER A 150 2.16 -20.33 6.93
C SER A 150 3.08 -19.68 5.90
N ALA A 151 2.85 -19.93 4.62
CA ALA A 151 3.65 -19.40 3.50
C ALA A 151 2.85 -19.43 2.20
N ILE A 152 3.34 -18.70 1.20
CA ILE A 152 2.83 -18.71 -0.17
C ILE A 152 4.01 -19.00 -1.08
N GLU A 153 3.94 -20.14 -1.78
CA GLU A 153 4.95 -20.54 -2.74
C GLU A 153 4.69 -19.89 -4.11
N ARG A 154 5.70 -19.93 -4.99
CA ARG A 154 5.64 -19.31 -6.33
C ARG A 154 4.41 -19.77 -7.13
N ASP A 155 4.17 -21.06 -7.18
CA ASP A 155 3.10 -21.65 -7.98
C ASP A 155 1.70 -21.31 -7.43
N GLY A 156 1.61 -20.99 -6.13
CA GLY A 156 0.38 -20.60 -5.45
C GLY A 156 0.08 -19.10 -5.45
N ILE A 157 0.94 -18.26 -6.04
CA ILE A 157 0.79 -16.78 -5.94
C ILE A 157 -0.52 -16.29 -6.57
N GLY A 158 -0.94 -16.90 -7.68
CA GLY A 158 -2.18 -16.54 -8.37
C GLY A 158 -3.42 -16.93 -7.56
N GLU A 159 -3.43 -18.13 -6.98
CA GLU A 159 -4.51 -18.63 -6.13
C GLU A 159 -4.63 -17.82 -4.85
N ALA A 160 -3.50 -17.47 -4.24
CA ALA A 160 -3.47 -16.62 -3.04
C ALA A 160 -4.03 -15.20 -3.32
N ALA A 161 -3.67 -14.61 -4.45
CA ALA A 161 -4.21 -13.31 -4.85
C ALA A 161 -5.73 -13.38 -5.08
N ALA A 162 -6.23 -14.44 -5.73
CA ALA A 162 -7.66 -14.69 -5.94
C ALA A 162 -8.40 -14.87 -4.61
N ALA A 163 -7.87 -15.69 -3.71
CA ALA A 163 -8.46 -15.95 -2.40
C ALA A 163 -8.54 -14.68 -1.53
N LEU A 164 -7.53 -13.82 -1.58
CA LEU A 164 -7.58 -12.53 -0.90
C LEU A 164 -8.66 -11.61 -1.51
N ARG A 165 -8.78 -11.60 -2.84
CA ARG A 165 -9.80 -10.80 -3.50
C ARG A 165 -11.22 -11.27 -3.16
N GLU A 166 -11.45 -12.57 -3.04
CA GLU A 166 -12.76 -13.15 -2.66
C GLU A 166 -13.23 -12.69 -1.28
N ARG A 167 -12.34 -12.19 -0.42
CA ARG A 167 -12.70 -11.56 0.86
C ARG A 167 -13.36 -10.18 0.71
N GLY A 168 -13.44 -9.62 -0.50
CA GLY A 168 -14.22 -8.41 -0.80
C GLY A 168 -13.47 -7.27 -1.47
N ALA A 169 -12.14 -7.29 -1.52
CA ALA A 169 -11.34 -6.28 -2.20
C ALA A 169 -11.71 -6.16 -3.70
N SER A 170 -11.65 -4.96 -4.26
CA SER A 170 -11.89 -4.75 -5.70
C SER A 170 -10.84 -5.44 -6.56
N ALA A 171 -9.58 -5.39 -6.12
CA ALA A 171 -8.46 -6.09 -6.73
C ALA A 171 -7.37 -6.38 -5.69
N VAL A 172 -6.50 -7.35 -6.00
CA VAL A 172 -5.30 -7.67 -5.21
C VAL A 172 -4.10 -7.74 -6.14
N LEU A 173 -3.08 -6.95 -5.86
CA LEU A 173 -1.76 -7.06 -6.48
C LEU A 173 -0.81 -7.69 -5.47
N LEU A 174 -0.66 -9.01 -5.47
CA LEU A 174 0.23 -9.74 -4.61
C LEU A 174 1.65 -9.66 -5.16
N LYS A 175 2.58 -9.10 -4.35
CA LYS A 175 3.96 -8.82 -4.74
C LYS A 175 4.86 -10.02 -4.42
N GLY A 176 5.43 -10.66 -5.45
CA GLY A 176 6.35 -11.80 -5.29
C GLY A 176 7.82 -11.43 -5.50
N GLY A 177 8.21 -10.19 -5.26
CA GLY A 177 9.58 -9.70 -5.49
C GLY A 177 10.69 -10.46 -4.74
N HIS A 178 10.37 -11.16 -3.64
CA HIS A 178 11.31 -11.97 -2.86
C HIS A 178 11.34 -13.44 -3.26
N LEU A 179 10.53 -13.86 -4.24
CA LEU A 179 10.58 -15.24 -4.75
C LEU A 179 11.94 -15.57 -5.34
N ALA A 180 12.35 -16.82 -5.19
CA ALA A 180 13.55 -17.35 -5.85
C ALA A 180 13.39 -17.27 -7.39
N GLY A 181 14.45 -16.93 -8.09
CA GLY A 181 14.43 -16.74 -9.54
C GLY A 181 13.86 -15.39 -9.98
N GLU A 182 13.09 -15.37 -11.07
CA GLU A 182 12.46 -14.13 -11.56
C GLU A 182 11.33 -13.67 -10.63
N PRO A 183 11.25 -12.37 -10.29
CA PRO A 183 10.12 -11.81 -9.57
C PRO A 183 8.81 -12.06 -10.32
N ALA A 184 7.79 -12.48 -9.60
CA ALA A 184 6.45 -12.66 -10.16
C ALA A 184 5.44 -11.97 -9.25
N ASP A 185 4.60 -11.10 -9.81
CA ASP A 185 3.48 -10.49 -9.11
C ASP A 185 2.17 -11.02 -9.71
N ALA A 186 1.14 -11.18 -8.89
CA ALA A 186 -0.19 -11.64 -9.32
C ALA A 186 -1.22 -10.54 -9.12
N LEU A 187 -1.92 -10.14 -10.18
CA LEU A 187 -3.07 -9.26 -10.12
C LEU A 187 -4.36 -10.06 -10.23
N ALA A 188 -5.11 -10.16 -9.15
CA ALA A 188 -6.46 -10.72 -9.15
C ALA A 188 -7.51 -9.61 -9.25
N THR A 189 -8.40 -9.73 -10.24
CA THR A 189 -9.53 -8.82 -10.49
C THR A 189 -10.81 -9.61 -10.70
N ALA A 190 -11.93 -8.91 -10.96
CA ALA A 190 -13.17 -9.57 -11.36
C ALA A 190 -13.06 -10.31 -12.71
N ALA A 191 -12.10 -9.95 -13.56
CA ALA A 191 -11.86 -10.59 -14.84
C ALA A 191 -10.98 -11.85 -14.75
N GLY A 192 -10.40 -12.13 -13.59
CA GLY A 192 -9.49 -13.26 -13.36
C GLY A 192 -8.15 -12.82 -12.81
N VAL A 193 -7.15 -13.69 -12.96
CA VAL A 193 -5.78 -13.51 -12.46
C VAL A 193 -4.81 -13.30 -13.62
N GLU A 194 -3.98 -12.28 -13.52
CA GLU A 194 -2.87 -12.01 -14.44
C GLU A 194 -1.54 -12.10 -13.68
N ILE A 195 -0.58 -12.84 -14.21
CA ILE A 195 0.77 -12.97 -13.64
C ILE A 195 1.74 -12.09 -14.44
N PHE A 196 2.51 -11.29 -13.71
CA PHE A 196 3.59 -10.47 -14.25
C PHE A 196 4.93 -11.09 -13.85
N SER A 197 5.69 -11.60 -14.79
CA SER A 197 7.06 -12.06 -14.57
C SER A 197 8.01 -11.26 -15.46
N GLU A 198 9.04 -10.70 -14.88
CA GLU A 198 10.03 -9.88 -15.57
C GLU A 198 11.41 -10.10 -14.94
N PRO A 199 12.49 -9.99 -15.72
CA PRO A 199 13.84 -10.15 -15.18
C PRO A 199 14.11 -9.23 -13.99
N ARG A 200 14.82 -9.75 -12.99
CA ARG A 200 15.23 -8.98 -11.81
C ARG A 200 16.17 -7.85 -12.25
N ILE A 201 15.90 -6.64 -11.78
CA ILE A 201 16.81 -5.50 -11.98
C ILE A 201 17.87 -5.58 -10.89
N ALA A 202 19.14 -5.45 -11.27
CA ALA A 202 20.24 -5.27 -10.33
C ALA A 202 20.09 -3.89 -9.68
N GLY A 203 20.02 -3.85 -8.36
CA GLY A 203 19.79 -2.64 -7.57
C GLY A 203 18.87 -2.90 -6.39
N SER A 204 18.97 -2.09 -5.38
CA SER A 204 18.06 -2.12 -4.23
C SER A 204 17.66 -0.70 -3.86
N MET A 205 16.37 -0.48 -3.72
CA MET A 205 15.81 0.77 -3.25
C MET A 205 14.93 0.49 -2.03
N HIS A 206 15.14 1.25 -0.96
CA HIS A 206 14.23 1.21 0.18
C HIS A 206 12.89 1.86 -0.22
N GLY A 207 11.78 1.29 0.26
CA GLY A 207 10.44 1.81 -0.01
C GLY A 207 9.87 1.47 -1.39
N THR A 208 10.34 0.41 -2.06
CA THR A 208 9.77 -0.06 -3.34
C THR A 208 8.27 -0.35 -3.25
N GLY A 209 7.80 -0.97 -2.14
CA GLY A 209 6.38 -1.23 -1.90
C GLY A 209 5.56 0.07 -1.81
N CYS A 210 6.03 1.03 -1.00
CA CYS A 210 5.39 2.35 -0.88
C CYS A 210 5.37 3.09 -2.24
N THR A 211 6.49 3.03 -2.97
CA THR A 211 6.60 3.61 -4.33
C THR A 211 5.56 3.02 -5.28
N LEU A 212 5.43 1.69 -5.31
CA LEU A 212 4.45 0.98 -6.13
C LEU A 212 3.01 1.37 -5.74
N ALA A 213 2.70 1.35 -4.44
CA ALA A 213 1.37 1.65 -3.95
C ALA A 213 0.95 3.10 -4.25
N MET A 214 1.86 4.07 -4.10
CA MET A 214 1.57 5.47 -4.41
C MET A 214 1.45 5.72 -5.91
N ALA A 215 2.33 5.13 -6.73
CA ALA A 215 2.22 5.20 -8.19
C ALA A 215 0.88 4.61 -8.67
N LEU A 216 0.47 3.46 -8.11
CA LEU A 216 -0.82 2.84 -8.40
C LEU A 216 -1.99 3.75 -8.00
N ALA A 217 -1.92 4.41 -6.82
CA ALA A 217 -2.94 5.36 -6.40
C ALA A 217 -3.05 6.56 -7.34
N CYS A 218 -1.92 7.08 -7.83
CA CYS A 218 -1.91 8.16 -8.82
C CYS A 218 -2.57 7.73 -10.14
N GLU A 219 -2.25 6.54 -10.65
CA GLU A 219 -2.86 6.01 -11.88
C GLU A 219 -4.36 5.79 -11.75
N LEU A 220 -4.81 5.20 -10.63
CA LEU A 220 -6.23 4.99 -10.35
C LEU A 220 -6.97 6.32 -10.15
N GLY A 221 -6.35 7.27 -9.43
CA GLY A 221 -6.89 8.60 -9.22
C GLY A 221 -7.03 9.42 -10.51
N ALA A 222 -6.20 9.12 -11.52
CA ALA A 222 -6.32 9.65 -12.87
C ALA A 222 -7.38 8.92 -13.75
N GLY A 223 -8.13 7.98 -13.16
CA GLY A 223 -9.20 7.23 -13.84
C GLY A 223 -8.71 6.10 -14.73
N ARG A 224 -7.46 5.63 -14.59
CA ARG A 224 -6.94 4.52 -15.39
C ARG A 224 -7.55 3.19 -14.94
N PRO A 225 -7.89 2.29 -15.89
CA PRO A 225 -8.31 0.92 -15.56
C PRO A 225 -7.23 0.18 -14.77
N ILE A 226 -7.63 -0.67 -13.82
CA ILE A 226 -6.73 -1.33 -12.86
C ILE A 226 -5.55 -2.05 -13.52
N ALA A 227 -5.77 -2.83 -14.58
CA ALA A 227 -4.69 -3.55 -15.25
C ALA A 227 -3.67 -2.60 -15.90
N HIS A 228 -4.13 -1.47 -16.46
CA HIS A 228 -3.25 -0.43 -16.97
C HIS A 228 -2.48 0.27 -15.85
N ALA A 229 -3.17 0.65 -14.79
CA ALA A 229 -2.59 1.31 -13.61
C ALA A 229 -1.48 0.46 -12.98
N VAL A 230 -1.70 -0.84 -12.84
CA VAL A 230 -0.69 -1.79 -12.32
C VAL A 230 0.54 -1.86 -13.23
N ARG A 231 0.36 -1.99 -14.55
CA ARG A 231 1.50 -2.02 -15.49
C ARG A 231 2.30 -0.73 -15.44
N ALA A 232 1.64 0.43 -15.42
CA ALA A 232 2.30 1.73 -15.33
C ALA A 232 3.06 1.91 -14.02
N ALA A 233 2.44 1.57 -12.88
CA ALA A 233 3.08 1.64 -11.57
C ALA A 233 4.29 0.70 -11.45
N ARG A 234 4.21 -0.52 -11.99
CA ARG A 234 5.34 -1.46 -12.05
C ARG A 234 6.47 -0.92 -12.92
N ALA A 235 6.16 -0.39 -14.11
CA ALA A 235 7.16 0.23 -15.00
C ALA A 235 7.86 1.41 -14.32
N TYR A 236 7.11 2.25 -13.60
CA TYR A 236 7.67 3.35 -12.82
C TYR A 236 8.65 2.85 -11.75
N VAL A 237 8.28 1.85 -10.94
CA VAL A 237 9.18 1.27 -9.92
C VAL A 237 10.44 0.68 -10.57
N ARG A 238 10.32 -0.04 -11.68
CA ARG A 238 11.45 -0.59 -12.43
C ARG A 238 12.39 0.50 -12.94
N ALA A 239 11.85 1.60 -13.44
CA ALA A 239 12.64 2.76 -13.86
C ALA A 239 13.38 3.43 -12.69
N GLN A 240 12.76 3.48 -11.50
CA GLN A 240 13.42 3.99 -10.29
C GLN A 240 14.57 3.05 -9.85
N LEU A 241 14.34 1.73 -9.84
CA LEU A 241 15.37 0.75 -9.48
C LEU A 241 16.58 0.78 -10.42
N ALA A 242 16.37 1.02 -11.72
CA ALA A 242 17.44 1.12 -12.70
C ALA A 242 18.34 2.37 -12.54
N ARG A 243 17.93 3.35 -11.72
CA ARG A 243 18.70 4.57 -11.43
C ARG A 243 19.58 4.43 -10.18
N HIS A 244 19.41 3.37 -9.41
CA HIS A 244 20.11 3.07 -8.14
C HIS A 244 20.97 1.82 -8.26
#